data_d7483c84a0927afef0e23fe225929bcf
#
_entry.id   d7483c84a0927afef0e23fe225929bcf
#
_cell.length_a   1.000
_cell.length_b   1.000
_cell.length_c   1.000
_cell.angle_alpha   90.00
_cell.angle_beta   90.00
_cell.angle_gamma   90.00
#
_symmetry.space_group_name_H-M   'P 1'
#
loop_
_entity.id
_entity.type
_entity.pdbx_description
1 polymer ?
#
loop_
_entity_poly.entity_id
_entity_poly.type
_entity_poly.pdbx_seq_one_letter_code
_entity_poly.pdbx_strand_id
1 'polypeptide(L)'
;MNLKLIMAFVADEKTETVLDAARAAGATGATVFTSVRGEGLEPEKTFLGLELTAQRDVLMFLVAAPKAREILETISEAGKFDEEPGSGIAVQIEIEDAVGLKTQEEALIKEIEESL
;
A
#
# COMPACT_ATOMS: atom_id res chain seq x y z
N MET A 1 20.14 -1.46 4.78
CA MET A 1 18.85 -2.20 4.88
C MET A 1 18.13 -2.14 3.56
N ASN A 2 17.61 -3.25 3.08
CA ASN A 2 16.77 -3.26 1.89
C ASN A 2 15.35 -2.87 2.21
N LEU A 3 14.84 -1.93 1.47
CA LEU A 3 13.48 -1.43 1.62
C LEU A 3 12.69 -1.65 0.35
N LYS A 4 11.40 -1.75 0.51
CA LYS A 4 10.44 -1.79 -0.59
C LYS A 4 9.42 -0.69 -0.40
N LEU A 5 8.90 -0.19 -1.50
CA LEU A 5 7.77 0.72 -1.47
C LEU A 5 6.51 -0.06 -1.82
N ILE A 6 5.52 0.00 -0.96
CA ILE A 6 4.20 -0.55 -1.28
C ILE A 6 3.30 0.60 -1.66
N MET A 7 2.63 0.48 -2.80
CA MET A 7 1.61 1.42 -3.24
C MET A 7 0.29 0.68 -3.35
N ALA A 8 -0.73 1.23 -2.73
CA ALA A 8 -2.07 0.66 -2.81
C ALA A 8 -3.03 1.72 -3.35
N PHE A 9 -3.75 1.36 -4.39
CA PHE A 9 -4.83 2.18 -4.95
C PHE A 9 -6.12 1.59 -4.42
N VAL A 10 -6.82 2.33 -3.58
CA VAL A 10 -7.97 1.78 -2.86
C VAL A 10 -9.20 2.64 -3.05
N ALA A 11 -10.37 2.01 -3.02
CA ALA A 11 -11.62 2.73 -2.90
C ALA A 11 -11.57 3.51 -1.59
N ASP A 12 -11.99 4.77 -1.59
CA ASP A 12 -11.85 5.64 -0.42
C ASP A 12 -12.53 5.08 0.84
N GLU A 13 -13.61 4.32 0.67
CA GLU A 13 -14.29 3.65 1.79
C GLU A 13 -13.45 2.56 2.47
N LYS A 14 -12.39 2.09 1.79
CA LYS A 14 -11.50 1.04 2.29
C LYS A 14 -10.22 1.58 2.92
N THR A 15 -9.96 2.87 2.79
CA THR A 15 -8.69 3.47 3.19
C THR A 15 -8.30 3.17 4.63
N GLU A 16 -9.19 3.45 5.58
CA GLU A 16 -8.87 3.23 6.99
C GLU A 16 -8.66 1.76 7.33
N THR A 17 -9.48 0.89 6.75
CA THR A 17 -9.34 -0.56 6.96
C THR A 17 -7.98 -1.06 6.47
N VAL A 18 -7.57 -0.61 5.30
CA VAL A 18 -6.27 -1.00 4.72
C VAL A 18 -5.11 -0.41 5.52
N LEU A 19 -5.21 0.86 5.94
CA LEU A 19 -4.17 1.49 6.77
C LEU A 19 -3.97 0.74 8.09
N ASP A 20 -5.07 0.41 8.76
CA ASP A 20 -4.99 -0.31 10.03
C ASP A 20 -4.37 -1.70 9.85
N ALA A 21 -4.75 -2.40 8.80
CA ALA A 21 -4.20 -3.72 8.50
C ALA A 21 -2.71 -3.66 8.19
N ALA A 22 -2.28 -2.67 7.42
CA ALA A 22 -0.88 -2.49 7.08
C ALA A 22 -0.04 -2.20 8.33
N ARG A 23 -0.53 -1.36 9.21
CA ARG A 23 0.16 -1.06 10.47
C ARG A 23 0.27 -2.29 11.34
N ALA A 24 -0.80 -3.06 11.45
CA ALA A 24 -0.81 -4.29 12.24
C ALA A 24 0.17 -5.32 11.69
N ALA A 25 0.42 -5.31 10.38
CA ALA A 25 1.37 -6.21 9.73
C ALA A 25 2.82 -5.72 9.77
N GLY A 26 3.07 -4.50 10.25
CA GLY A 26 4.43 -3.99 10.44
C GLY A 26 4.80 -2.75 9.62
N ALA A 27 3.87 -2.14 8.92
CA ALA A 27 4.14 -0.88 8.23
C ALA A 27 4.22 0.24 9.27
N THR A 28 5.37 0.90 9.37
CA THR A 28 5.62 1.89 10.42
C THR A 28 5.05 3.28 10.13
N GLY A 29 4.71 3.55 8.89
CA GLY A 29 4.11 4.82 8.52
C GLY A 29 3.50 4.75 7.14
N ALA A 30 2.69 5.73 6.83
CA ALA A 30 2.00 5.80 5.54
C ALA A 30 1.90 7.23 5.04
N THR A 31 1.96 7.39 3.73
CA THR A 31 1.59 8.62 3.05
C THR A 31 0.29 8.36 2.30
N VAL A 32 -0.67 9.25 2.44
CA VAL A 32 -1.97 9.09 1.81
C VAL A 32 -2.21 10.24 0.84
N PHE A 33 -2.48 9.90 -0.41
CA PHE A 33 -2.94 10.86 -1.41
C PHE A 33 -4.44 10.63 -1.58
N THR A 34 -5.22 11.64 -1.30
CA THR A 34 -6.69 11.52 -1.36
C THR A 34 -7.24 12.01 -2.69
N SER A 35 -8.41 11.51 -3.03
CA SER A 35 -9.19 12.02 -4.16
C SER A 35 -8.45 11.95 -5.50
N VAL A 36 -7.80 10.82 -5.77
CA VAL A 36 -7.12 10.61 -7.03
C VAL A 36 -8.07 9.98 -8.04
N ARG A 37 -7.81 10.20 -9.32
CA ARG A 37 -8.56 9.61 -10.42
C ARG A 37 -7.61 9.04 -11.44
N GLY A 38 -7.88 7.80 -11.86
CA GLY A 38 -7.16 7.18 -12.96
C GLY A 38 -7.93 7.32 -14.24
N GLU A 39 -7.24 7.32 -15.39
CA GLU A 39 -7.86 7.32 -16.69
C GLU A 39 -7.16 6.28 -17.56
N GLY A 40 -7.96 5.41 -18.17
CA GLY A 40 -7.46 4.41 -19.11
C GLY A 40 -7.80 4.79 -20.55
N LEU A 41 -7.61 3.85 -21.46
CA LEU A 41 -7.93 4.04 -22.87
C LEU A 41 -9.43 4.17 -23.10
N GLU A 42 -10.23 3.59 -22.22
CA GLU A 42 -11.69 3.71 -22.24
C GLU A 42 -12.13 4.42 -20.96
N PRO A 43 -12.15 5.76 -20.97
CA PRO A 43 -12.29 6.53 -19.73
C PRO A 43 -13.57 6.30 -18.95
N GLU A 44 -14.64 5.86 -19.61
CA GLU A 44 -15.91 5.59 -18.94
C GLU A 44 -15.97 4.25 -18.22
N LYS A 45 -14.90 3.46 -18.26
CA LYS A 45 -14.90 2.11 -17.68
C LYS A 45 -13.96 1.99 -16.49
N THR A 46 -12.68 1.71 -16.72
CA THR A 46 -11.76 1.40 -15.64
C THR A 46 -10.35 1.87 -15.93
N PHE A 47 -9.58 2.05 -14.84
CA PHE A 47 -8.14 2.21 -14.88
C PHE A 47 -7.55 1.16 -13.93
N LEU A 48 -6.75 0.24 -14.46
CA LEU A 48 -6.18 -0.88 -13.68
C LEU A 48 -7.25 -1.68 -12.93
N GLY A 49 -8.43 -1.84 -13.54
CA GLY A 49 -9.55 -2.55 -12.92
C GLY A 49 -10.35 -1.73 -11.92
N LEU A 50 -10.02 -0.45 -11.72
CA LEU A 50 -10.73 0.43 -10.79
C LEU A 50 -11.70 1.32 -11.53
N GLU A 51 -12.87 1.57 -10.95
CA GLU A 51 -13.85 2.47 -11.53
C GLU A 51 -13.35 3.91 -11.55
N LEU A 52 -13.45 4.56 -12.71
CA LEU A 52 -12.96 5.94 -12.87
C LEU A 52 -13.83 6.98 -12.18
N THR A 53 -15.12 6.69 -12.01
CA THR A 53 -16.07 7.64 -11.41
C THR A 53 -16.01 7.65 -9.89
N ALA A 54 -15.44 6.61 -9.28
CA ALA A 54 -15.33 6.53 -7.83
C ALA A 54 -14.05 7.22 -7.37
N GLN A 55 -14.10 7.85 -6.20
CA GLN A 55 -12.91 8.43 -5.62
C GLN A 55 -11.99 7.33 -5.10
N ARG A 56 -10.70 7.55 -5.28
CA ARG A 56 -9.66 6.62 -4.85
C ARG A 56 -8.66 7.35 -3.97
N ASP A 57 -8.05 6.60 -3.08
CA ASP A 57 -6.89 7.07 -2.35
C ASP A 57 -5.69 6.24 -2.79
N VAL A 58 -4.51 6.84 -2.75
CA VAL A 58 -3.25 6.13 -2.95
C VAL A 58 -2.52 6.11 -1.62
N LEU A 59 -2.21 4.91 -1.15
CA LEU A 59 -1.47 4.70 0.08
C LEU A 59 -0.06 4.27 -0.28
N MET A 60 0.93 4.89 0.37
CA MET A 60 2.33 4.53 0.15
C MET A 60 2.97 4.17 1.48
N PHE A 61 3.63 3.03 1.50
CA PHE A 61 4.33 2.55 2.71
C PHE A 61 5.76 2.22 2.34
N LEU A 62 6.70 2.73 3.13
CA LEU A 62 8.09 2.34 3.03
C LEU A 62 8.31 1.24 4.05
N VAL A 63 8.64 0.04 3.60
CA VAL A 63 8.69 -1.14 4.47
C VAL A 63 10.02 -1.88 4.33
N ALA A 64 10.39 -2.63 5.36
CA ALA A 64 11.55 -3.50 5.26
C ALA A 64 11.27 -4.64 4.28
N ALA A 65 12.22 -4.94 3.41
CA ALA A 65 12.04 -5.96 2.36
C ALA A 65 11.54 -7.31 2.90
N PRO A 66 12.05 -7.82 4.05
CA PRO A 66 11.55 -9.10 4.56
C PRO A 66 10.08 -9.10 4.95
N LYS A 67 9.50 -7.93 5.22
CA LYS A 67 8.09 -7.80 5.60
C LYS A 67 7.17 -7.47 4.43
N ALA A 68 7.73 -7.10 3.29
CA ALA A 68 6.96 -6.52 2.20
C ALA A 68 5.85 -7.44 1.70
N ARG A 69 6.16 -8.70 1.44
CA ARG A 69 5.17 -9.64 0.90
C ARG A 69 4.02 -9.88 1.89
N GLU A 70 4.33 -10.04 3.15
CA GLU A 70 3.33 -10.21 4.20
C GLU A 70 2.39 -9.00 4.29
N ILE A 71 2.97 -7.80 4.27
CA ILE A 71 2.19 -6.56 4.32
C ILE A 71 1.30 -6.45 3.07
N LEU A 72 1.85 -6.76 1.90
CA LEU A 72 1.11 -6.73 0.65
C LEU A 72 -0.10 -7.66 0.68
N GLU A 73 0.09 -8.90 1.12
CA GLU A 73 -1.00 -9.86 1.24
C GLU A 73 -2.05 -9.44 2.26
N THR A 74 -1.60 -8.91 3.40
CA THR A 74 -2.50 -8.41 4.44
C THR A 74 -3.38 -7.27 3.93
N ILE A 75 -2.79 -6.34 3.16
CA ILE A 75 -3.52 -5.25 2.53
C ILE A 75 -4.59 -5.79 1.59
N SER A 76 -4.23 -6.76 0.76
CA SER A 76 -5.16 -7.36 -0.20
C SER A 76 -6.33 -8.03 0.50
N GLU A 77 -6.07 -8.77 1.56
CA GLU A 77 -7.12 -9.44 2.33
C GLU A 77 -8.04 -8.44 3.02
N ALA A 78 -7.46 -7.43 3.66
CA ALA A 78 -8.24 -6.42 4.38
C ALA A 78 -9.14 -5.62 3.44
N GLY A 79 -8.63 -5.27 2.27
CA GLY A 79 -9.37 -4.52 1.27
C GLY A 79 -10.25 -5.37 0.37
N LYS A 80 -10.14 -6.69 0.48
CA LYS A 80 -10.86 -7.66 -0.36
C LYS A 80 -10.63 -7.43 -1.85
N PHE A 81 -9.37 -7.16 -2.20
CA PHE A 81 -9.00 -6.76 -3.55
C PHE A 81 -9.32 -7.83 -4.60
N ASP A 82 -9.11 -9.09 -4.27
CA ASP A 82 -9.38 -10.19 -5.21
C ASP A 82 -10.82 -10.67 -5.18
N GLU A 83 -11.60 -10.27 -4.19
CA GLU A 83 -12.98 -10.72 -4.00
C GLU A 83 -14.00 -9.70 -4.50
N GLU A 84 -13.73 -8.41 -4.32
CA GLU A 84 -14.64 -7.34 -4.70
C GLU A 84 -14.07 -6.54 -5.87
N PRO A 85 -14.66 -6.63 -7.07
CA PRO A 85 -14.17 -5.86 -8.21
C PRO A 85 -14.12 -4.37 -7.91
N GLY A 86 -13.03 -3.73 -8.29
CA GLY A 86 -12.87 -2.28 -8.09
C GLY A 86 -12.50 -1.86 -6.69
N SER A 87 -12.25 -2.80 -5.77
CA SER A 87 -11.90 -2.45 -4.39
C SER A 87 -10.49 -1.93 -4.24
N GLY A 88 -9.55 -2.42 -5.05
CA GLY A 88 -8.19 -1.93 -4.99
C GLY A 88 -7.16 -2.81 -5.68
N ILE A 89 -5.96 -2.26 -5.79
CA ILE A 89 -4.77 -2.93 -6.30
C ILE A 89 -3.61 -2.49 -5.43
N ALA A 90 -2.74 -3.42 -5.07
CA ALA A 90 -1.52 -3.08 -4.36
C ALA A 90 -0.32 -3.72 -5.05
N VAL A 91 0.78 -2.98 -5.09
CA VAL A 91 2.02 -3.44 -5.71
C VAL A 91 3.18 -3.16 -4.77
N GLN A 92 4.26 -3.93 -4.90
CA GLN A 92 5.51 -3.59 -4.24
C GLN A 92 6.53 -3.22 -5.29
N ILE A 93 7.31 -2.20 -4.97
CA ILE A 93 8.29 -1.63 -5.90
C ILE A 93 9.65 -1.67 -5.23
N GLU A 94 10.66 -2.12 -5.97
CA GLU A 94 12.01 -2.12 -5.48
C GLU A 94 12.55 -0.69 -5.46
N ILE A 95 13.24 -0.34 -4.36
CA ILE A 95 13.85 0.98 -4.22
C ILE A 95 15.33 0.84 -4.53
N GLU A 96 15.77 1.52 -5.57
CA GLU A 96 17.18 1.49 -5.95
C GLU A 96 18.05 2.21 -4.93
N ASP A 97 17.63 3.39 -4.46
CA ASP A 97 18.40 4.17 -3.53
C ASP A 97 17.47 5.08 -2.72
N ALA A 98 17.90 5.42 -1.50
CA ALA A 98 17.14 6.32 -0.65
C ALA A 98 18.09 6.99 0.35
N VAL A 99 17.78 8.24 0.71
CA VAL A 99 18.53 8.99 1.72
C VAL A 99 17.54 9.53 2.76
N GLY A 100 18.04 9.86 3.94
CA GLY A 100 17.20 10.43 4.99
C GLY A 100 16.46 9.40 5.83
N LEU A 101 16.92 8.17 5.85
CA LEU A 101 16.22 7.07 6.51
C LEU A 101 16.79 6.66 7.87
N LYS A 102 17.81 7.32 8.37
CA LYS A 102 18.45 6.88 9.63
C LYS A 102 17.47 6.78 10.79
N THR A 103 16.57 7.72 10.90
CA THR A 103 15.58 7.70 11.98
C THR A 103 14.50 6.66 11.78
N GLN A 104 14.28 6.23 10.54
CA GLN A 104 13.29 5.19 10.21
C GLN A 104 13.85 3.80 10.39
N GLU A 105 15.15 3.60 10.17
CA GLU A 105 15.78 2.28 10.22
C GLU A 105 15.61 1.60 11.57
N GLU A 106 15.73 2.32 12.67
CA GLU A 106 15.55 1.76 13.99
C GLU A 106 14.15 1.16 14.19
N ALA A 107 13.12 1.87 13.75
CA ALA A 107 11.75 1.39 13.84
C ALA A 107 11.52 0.16 12.95
N LEU A 108 12.09 0.16 11.74
CA LEU A 108 11.96 -0.95 10.81
C LEU A 108 12.68 -2.19 11.30
N ILE A 109 13.87 -2.03 11.86
CA ILE A 109 14.63 -3.14 12.44
C ILE A 109 13.88 -3.75 13.62
N LYS A 110 13.31 -2.90 14.47
CA LYS A 110 12.51 -3.35 15.61
C LYS A 110 11.31 -4.17 15.17
N GLU A 111 10.62 -3.75 14.12
CA GLU A 111 9.48 -4.49 13.56
C GLU A 111 9.90 -5.87 13.08
N ILE A 112 11.05 -5.97 12.42
CA ILE A 112 11.57 -7.26 11.96
C ILE A 112 11.86 -8.16 13.16
N GLU A 113 12.53 -7.63 14.18
CA GLU A 113 12.88 -8.39 15.38
C GLU A 113 11.66 -8.88 16.15
N GLU A 114 10.65 -8.04 16.28
CA GLU A 114 9.41 -8.40 16.98
C GLU A 114 8.60 -9.47 16.22
N SER A 115 8.78 -9.58 14.90
CA SER A 115 8.07 -10.56 14.11
C SER A 115 8.75 -11.94 14.07
N LEU A 116 9.96 -12.03 14.58
CA LEU A 116 10.68 -13.29 14.70
C LEU A 116 10.28 -14.02 15.99
#